data_2f5f6710e93d1e4c4d617cb51d1fedc6
#
_entry.id   2f5f6710e93d1e4c4d617cb51d1fedc6
#
_cell.length_a   1.000
_cell.length_b   1.000
_cell.length_c   1.000
_cell.angle_alpha   90.00
_cell.angle_beta   90.00
_cell.angle_gamma   90.00
#
_symmetry.space_group_name_H-M   'P 1'
#
loop_
_entity.id
_entity.type
_entity.pdbx_description
1 polymer ?
#
loop_
_entity_poly.entity_id
_entity_poly.type
_entity_poly.pdbx_seq_one_letter_code
_entity_poly.pdbx_strand_id
1 'polypeptide(L)'
;MGGVWFFGQQKRAMDVSVAPNTAENEKPAGSRAIINGHVLELEVVRTPEEQSKGLSGKQELADNAGMLFPYQREAIPGFWMPDMNFSIDIIWIDKDKNIVGIENNVSPATFPEIFRPSSPVLYVLEVNATWAKDHGVVVGDKVILDLEE
;
A
#
# COMPACT_ATOMS: atom_id res chain seq x y z
N MET A 1 12.76 -61.87 -55.50
CA MET A 1 12.29 -62.02 -54.12
C MET A 1 12.72 -60.80 -53.33
N GLY A 2 11.93 -59.72 -53.32
CA GLY A 2 12.20 -58.49 -52.70
C GLY A 2 11.41 -58.38 -51.37
N GLY A 3 12.12 -58.37 -50.21
CA GLY A 3 11.51 -58.01 -48.94
C GLY A 3 11.52 -56.54 -48.78
N VAL A 4 10.34 -55.91 -48.73
CA VAL A 4 10.19 -54.47 -48.45
C VAL A 4 10.06 -54.33 -46.98
N TRP A 5 11.06 -53.72 -46.36
CA TRP A 5 10.99 -53.35 -44.95
C TRP A 5 10.36 -51.96 -44.84
N PHE A 6 9.13 -51.85 -44.34
CA PHE A 6 8.53 -50.60 -43.93
C PHE A 6 9.04 -50.22 -42.54
N PHE A 7 9.90 -49.23 -42.48
CA PHE A 7 10.17 -48.55 -41.23
C PHE A 7 9.04 -47.56 -40.94
N GLY A 8 8.12 -47.99 -40.08
CA GLY A 8 7.13 -47.07 -39.50
C GLY A 8 7.82 -46.05 -38.64
N GLN A 9 7.91 -44.83 -39.10
CA GLN A 9 8.27 -43.73 -38.24
C GLN A 9 7.10 -43.47 -37.27
N GLN A 10 7.23 -43.91 -36.03
CA GLN A 10 6.39 -43.43 -34.97
C GLN A 10 6.77 -41.99 -34.68
N LYS A 11 5.93 -41.05 -35.10
CA LYS A 11 5.96 -39.69 -34.58
C LYS A 11 5.63 -39.75 -33.10
N ARG A 12 6.63 -39.60 -32.23
CA ARG A 12 6.40 -39.29 -30.83
C ARG A 12 5.62 -37.99 -30.79
N ALA A 13 4.35 -38.05 -30.35
CA ALA A 13 3.64 -36.90 -29.89
C ALA A 13 4.42 -36.33 -28.73
N MET A 14 4.97 -35.14 -28.89
CA MET A 14 5.47 -34.38 -27.75
C MET A 14 4.25 -34.03 -26.91
N ASP A 15 4.12 -34.73 -25.79
CA ASP A 15 3.23 -34.32 -24.72
C ASP A 15 3.79 -33.02 -24.16
N VAL A 16 3.27 -31.90 -24.63
CA VAL A 16 3.53 -30.62 -24.03
C VAL A 16 2.65 -30.58 -22.79
N SER A 17 3.17 -31.14 -21.70
CA SER A 17 2.62 -30.92 -20.37
C SER A 17 2.78 -29.45 -20.07
N VAL A 18 1.75 -28.67 -20.38
CA VAL A 18 1.60 -27.31 -19.85
C VAL A 18 1.39 -27.49 -18.36
N ALA A 19 2.44 -27.25 -17.57
CA ALA A 19 2.31 -27.14 -16.13
C ALA A 19 1.22 -26.09 -15.86
N PRO A 20 0.25 -26.39 -14.95
CA PRO A 20 -0.75 -25.39 -14.60
C PRO A 20 -0.01 -24.15 -14.11
N ASN A 21 -0.34 -23.02 -14.68
CA ASN A 21 0.21 -21.73 -14.26
C ASN A 21 -0.31 -21.45 -12.84
N THR A 22 0.45 -21.84 -11.83
CA THR A 22 0.12 -21.62 -10.41
C THR A 22 0.33 -20.17 -9.99
N ALA A 23 0.68 -19.27 -10.92
CA ALA A 23 0.91 -17.87 -10.64
C ALA A 23 -0.38 -17.06 -10.35
N GLU A 24 -1.58 -17.63 -10.54
CA GLU A 24 -2.85 -16.88 -10.45
C GLU A 24 -3.41 -16.74 -9.02
N ASN A 25 -2.79 -17.33 -7.98
CA ASN A 25 -3.31 -17.29 -6.60
C ASN A 25 -2.28 -16.99 -5.51
N GLU A 26 -1.08 -16.54 -5.87
CA GLU A 26 -0.16 -16.05 -4.84
C GLU A 26 -0.58 -14.64 -4.44
N LYS A 27 -1.10 -14.50 -3.20
CA LYS A 27 -1.27 -13.19 -2.56
C LYS A 27 0.08 -12.47 -2.63
N PRO A 28 0.15 -11.25 -3.20
CA PRO A 28 1.39 -10.49 -3.18
C PRO A 28 1.89 -10.38 -1.75
N ALA A 29 3.20 -10.64 -1.53
CA ALA A 29 3.82 -10.46 -0.23
C ALA A 29 3.78 -8.97 0.16
N GLY A 30 3.50 -8.69 1.45
CA GLY A 30 3.48 -7.35 2.02
C GLY A 30 2.09 -6.79 2.29
N SER A 31 2.05 -5.84 3.22
CA SER A 31 0.82 -5.12 3.56
C SER A 31 0.45 -4.11 2.48
N ARG A 32 -0.84 -3.93 2.24
CA ARG A 32 -1.35 -3.05 1.18
C ARG A 32 -2.60 -2.29 1.62
N ALA A 33 -2.77 -1.10 1.04
CA ALA A 33 -4.04 -0.39 1.03
C ALA A 33 -4.56 -0.28 -0.39
N ILE A 34 -5.88 -0.39 -0.56
CA ILE A 34 -6.54 -0.17 -1.84
C ILE A 34 -7.59 0.91 -1.63
N ILE A 35 -7.49 1.99 -2.38
CA ILE A 35 -8.42 3.12 -2.35
C ILE A 35 -8.80 3.45 -3.78
N ASN A 36 -10.09 3.42 -4.10
CA ASN A 36 -10.60 3.67 -5.47
C ASN A 36 -9.90 2.81 -6.54
N GLY A 37 -9.55 1.55 -6.20
CA GLY A 37 -8.85 0.64 -7.09
C GLY A 37 -7.34 0.87 -7.21
N HIS A 38 -6.79 1.90 -6.58
CA HIS A 38 -5.36 2.18 -6.56
C HIS A 38 -4.70 1.46 -5.39
N VAL A 39 -3.63 0.73 -5.66
CA VAL A 39 -2.89 -0.07 -4.68
C VAL A 39 -1.68 0.69 -4.17
N LEU A 40 -1.56 0.75 -2.85
CA LEU A 40 -0.38 1.26 -2.15
C LEU A 40 0.31 0.11 -1.41
N GLU A 41 1.60 -0.03 -1.61
CA GLU A 41 2.45 -0.89 -0.78
C GLU A 41 2.73 -0.17 0.54
N LEU A 42 2.52 -0.87 1.65
CA LEU A 42 2.56 -0.25 2.97
C LEU A 42 3.77 -0.71 3.79
N GLU A 43 4.47 0.24 4.37
CA GLU A 43 5.25 0.03 5.58
C GLU A 43 4.31 0.27 6.77
N VAL A 44 4.10 -0.75 7.61
CA VAL A 44 3.20 -0.68 8.76
C VAL A 44 4.02 -0.52 10.03
N VAL A 45 3.86 0.61 10.71
CA VAL A 45 4.61 0.94 11.93
C VAL A 45 3.72 0.75 13.15
N ARG A 46 4.10 -0.17 14.04
CA ARG A 46 3.27 -0.60 15.18
C ARG A 46 3.84 -0.22 16.54
N THR A 47 5.17 -0.08 16.65
CA THR A 47 5.78 0.29 17.92
C THR A 47 5.77 1.81 18.14
N PRO A 48 5.76 2.29 19.39
CA PRO A 48 5.84 3.72 19.67
C PRO A 48 7.07 4.38 19.02
N GLU A 49 8.21 3.69 19.00
CA GLU A 49 9.46 4.18 18.42
C GLU A 49 9.35 4.34 16.91
N GLU A 50 8.80 3.33 16.22
CA GLU A 50 8.56 3.38 14.77
C GLU A 50 7.59 4.50 14.40
N GLN A 51 6.49 4.62 15.15
CA GLN A 51 5.48 5.65 14.93
C GLN A 51 6.02 7.05 15.20
N SER A 52 6.87 7.21 16.23
CA SER A 52 7.52 8.47 16.55
C SER A 52 8.48 8.92 15.44
N LYS A 53 9.20 7.97 14.84
CA LYS A 53 10.10 8.23 13.71
C LYS A 53 9.32 8.53 12.42
N GLY A 54 8.31 7.71 12.13
CA GLY A 54 7.54 7.82 10.89
C GLY A 54 8.44 7.91 9.66
N LEU A 55 8.17 8.87 8.78
CA LEU A 55 8.95 9.13 7.56
C LEU A 55 10.16 10.07 7.78
N SER A 56 10.40 10.51 9.00
CA SER A 56 11.55 11.39 9.31
C SER A 56 12.86 10.77 8.85
N GLY A 57 13.71 11.57 8.21
CA GLY A 57 15.03 11.18 7.71
C GLY A 57 15.02 10.43 6.37
N LYS A 58 13.89 9.95 5.88
CA LYS A 58 13.79 9.37 4.53
C LYS A 58 13.98 10.49 3.49
N GLN A 59 14.63 10.15 2.37
CA GLN A 59 14.87 11.11 1.28
C GLN A 59 13.68 11.20 0.33
N GLU A 60 12.96 10.08 0.15
CA GLU A 60 11.82 9.95 -0.74
C GLU A 60 10.91 8.81 -0.31
N LEU A 61 9.70 8.78 -0.86
CA LEU A 61 8.74 7.71 -0.78
C LEU A 61 8.36 7.32 -2.20
N ALA A 62 8.39 6.02 -2.53
CA ALA A 62 7.99 5.57 -3.86
C ALA A 62 6.54 5.97 -4.17
N ASP A 63 6.20 6.20 -5.44
CA ASP A 63 4.91 6.73 -5.89
C ASP A 63 3.71 5.87 -5.45
N ASN A 64 3.90 4.55 -5.37
CA ASN A 64 2.88 3.60 -4.96
C ASN A 64 3.07 3.11 -3.51
N ALA A 65 3.81 3.82 -2.70
CA ALA A 65 4.09 3.46 -1.31
C ALA A 65 3.40 4.39 -0.32
N GLY A 66 3.14 3.86 0.87
CA GLY A 66 2.63 4.62 2.00
C GLY A 66 3.14 4.06 3.33
N MET A 67 3.00 4.84 4.37
CA MET A 67 3.26 4.40 5.74
C MET A 67 1.95 4.41 6.52
N LEU A 68 1.60 3.25 7.10
CA LEU A 68 0.40 3.06 7.88
C LEU A 68 0.71 3.01 9.37
N PHE A 69 -0.02 3.80 10.13
CA PHE A 69 0.02 3.90 11.59
C PHE A 69 -1.29 3.32 12.15
N PRO A 70 -1.35 2.02 12.51
CA PRO A 70 -2.52 1.45 13.16
C PRO A 70 -2.47 1.73 14.67
N TYR A 71 -3.64 2.01 15.24
CA TYR A 71 -3.83 2.19 16.69
C TYR A 71 -4.66 1.05 17.25
N GLN A 72 -4.45 0.70 18.52
CA GLN A 72 -5.24 -0.34 19.21
C GLN A 72 -6.63 0.16 19.60
N ARG A 73 -6.79 1.47 19.73
CA ARG A 73 -8.04 2.16 20.08
C ARG A 73 -8.18 3.39 19.24
N GLU A 74 -9.41 3.80 18.99
CA GLU A 74 -9.69 5.09 18.36
C GLU A 74 -9.04 6.22 19.16
N ALA A 75 -8.40 7.13 18.46
CA ALA A 75 -7.67 8.25 19.06
C ALA A 75 -7.73 9.48 18.14
N ILE A 76 -7.32 10.62 18.70
CA ILE A 76 -7.07 11.86 17.93
C ILE A 76 -5.56 12.13 17.99
N PRO A 77 -4.76 11.42 17.18
CA PRO A 77 -3.31 11.56 17.21
C PRO A 77 -2.86 12.88 16.61
N GLY A 78 -1.71 13.38 17.07
CA GLY A 78 -1.05 14.53 16.46
C GLY A 78 0.07 14.09 15.55
N PHE A 79 0.10 14.63 14.35
CA PHE A 79 1.15 14.41 13.34
C PHE A 79 1.85 15.72 13.02
N TRP A 80 3.15 15.68 12.84
CA TRP A 80 3.98 16.82 12.54
C TRP A 80 5.15 16.42 11.64
N MET A 81 5.93 17.37 11.16
CA MET A 81 6.91 17.20 10.09
C MET A 81 8.38 17.37 10.53
N PRO A 82 8.85 16.79 11.69
CA PRO A 82 10.25 16.92 12.07
C PRO A 82 11.14 16.13 11.12
N ASP A 83 12.26 16.70 10.73
CA ASP A 83 13.27 16.06 9.88
C ASP A 83 12.73 15.46 8.58
N MET A 84 11.65 16.02 8.05
CA MET A 84 11.06 15.62 6.79
C MET A 84 11.78 16.27 5.61
N ASN A 85 12.01 15.48 4.55
CA ASN A 85 12.70 15.93 3.34
C ASN A 85 11.75 16.13 2.14
N PHE A 86 10.47 15.80 2.29
CA PHE A 86 9.46 15.92 1.23
C PHE A 86 8.08 16.17 1.81
N SER A 87 7.19 16.72 1.01
CA SER A 87 5.79 16.94 1.36
C SER A 87 4.97 15.66 1.24
N ILE A 88 3.93 15.54 2.05
CA ILE A 88 3.04 14.37 2.10
C ILE A 88 1.57 14.76 2.17
N ASP A 89 0.69 13.82 1.85
CA ASP A 89 -0.71 13.83 2.27
C ASP A 89 -0.85 12.95 3.52
N ILE A 90 -1.66 13.41 4.49
CA ILE A 90 -2.01 12.64 5.70
C ILE A 90 -3.50 12.28 5.59
N ILE A 91 -3.80 10.98 5.56
CA ILE A 91 -5.16 10.46 5.40
C ILE A 91 -5.63 9.87 6.74
N TRP A 92 -6.69 10.44 7.28
CA TRP A 92 -7.31 10.04 8.53
C TRP A 92 -8.40 9.00 8.28
N ILE A 93 -8.30 7.82 8.90
CA ILE A 93 -9.17 6.66 8.62
C ILE A 93 -9.80 6.18 9.93
N ASP A 94 -11.12 6.06 9.95
CA ASP A 94 -11.86 5.58 11.12
C ASP A 94 -11.80 4.05 11.31
N LYS A 95 -12.43 3.54 12.36
CA LYS A 95 -12.48 2.10 12.66
C LYS A 95 -13.18 1.28 11.58
N ASP A 96 -14.11 1.89 10.85
CA ASP A 96 -14.88 1.25 9.78
C ASP A 96 -14.16 1.39 8.42
N LYS A 97 -12.92 1.90 8.45
CA LYS A 97 -12.07 2.13 7.26
C LYS A 97 -12.63 3.16 6.27
N ASN A 98 -13.38 4.13 6.77
CA ASN A 98 -13.76 5.30 6.00
C ASN A 98 -12.73 6.41 6.19
N ILE A 99 -12.43 7.12 5.12
CA ILE A 99 -11.62 8.34 5.18
C ILE A 99 -12.49 9.44 5.80
N VAL A 100 -12.05 9.96 6.93
CA VAL A 100 -12.77 11.03 7.67
C VAL A 100 -12.11 12.38 7.54
N GLY A 101 -10.90 12.46 6.98
CA GLY A 101 -10.19 13.70 6.72
C GLY A 101 -8.93 13.46 5.92
N ILE A 102 -8.45 14.48 5.24
CA ILE A 102 -7.20 14.48 4.47
C ILE A 102 -6.52 15.82 4.66
N GLU A 103 -5.27 15.79 5.14
CA GLU A 103 -4.38 16.95 5.08
C GLU A 103 -3.58 16.86 3.78
N ASN A 104 -3.81 17.77 2.85
CA ASN A 104 -3.20 17.74 1.53
C ASN A 104 -1.90 18.55 1.49
N ASN A 105 -0.88 18.00 0.86
CA ASN A 105 0.36 18.69 0.55
C ASN A 105 1.00 19.37 1.78
N VAL A 106 1.18 18.59 2.85
CA VAL A 106 1.80 19.06 4.07
C VAL A 106 3.31 19.19 3.84
N SER A 107 3.82 20.41 3.88
CA SER A 107 5.22 20.71 3.63
C SER A 107 6.09 20.49 4.87
N PRO A 108 7.37 20.10 4.70
CA PRO A 108 8.35 20.11 5.79
C PRO A 108 8.47 21.47 6.52
N ALA A 109 8.20 22.56 5.82
CA ALA A 109 8.25 23.92 6.38
C ALA A 109 7.14 24.20 7.41
N THR A 110 6.12 23.34 7.52
CA THR A 110 5.05 23.48 8.52
C THR A 110 5.53 23.17 9.93
N PHE A 111 6.64 22.43 10.08
CA PHE A 111 7.19 22.14 11.41
C PHE A 111 7.41 23.44 12.22
N PRO A 112 6.97 23.55 13.47
CA PRO A 112 6.46 22.50 14.38
C PRO A 112 4.93 22.39 14.50
N GLU A 113 4.17 22.77 13.49
CA GLU A 113 2.71 22.65 13.47
C GLU A 113 2.27 21.19 13.63
N ILE A 114 1.21 20.97 14.41
CA ILE A 114 0.64 19.66 14.69
C ILE A 114 -0.71 19.54 13.97
N PHE A 115 -0.85 18.53 13.14
CA PHE A 115 -2.08 18.18 12.43
C PHE A 115 -2.84 17.12 13.22
N ARG A 116 -4.16 17.27 13.34
CA ARG A 116 -5.04 16.33 14.07
C ARG A 116 -6.30 16.10 13.28
N PRO A 117 -6.87 14.87 13.33
CA PRO A 117 -8.20 14.63 12.77
C PRO A 117 -9.27 15.36 13.60
N SER A 118 -10.39 15.70 12.96
CA SER A 118 -11.55 16.31 13.63
C SER A 118 -12.42 15.32 14.39
N SER A 119 -12.22 14.01 14.17
CA SER A 119 -12.92 12.93 14.85
C SER A 119 -11.95 11.78 15.13
N PRO A 120 -12.27 10.85 16.08
CA PRO A 120 -11.39 9.73 16.37
C PRO A 120 -11.13 8.84 15.16
N VAL A 121 -9.89 8.39 15.03
CA VAL A 121 -9.42 7.50 13.96
C VAL A 121 -8.76 6.25 14.54
N LEU A 122 -8.74 5.17 13.76
CA LEU A 122 -8.04 3.95 14.11
C LEU A 122 -6.76 3.77 13.28
N TYR A 123 -6.67 4.44 12.13
CA TYR A 123 -5.51 4.37 11.24
C TYR A 123 -5.16 5.75 10.71
N VAL A 124 -3.88 5.97 10.49
CA VAL A 124 -3.37 7.12 9.74
C VAL A 124 -2.50 6.59 8.61
N LEU A 125 -2.70 7.12 7.41
CA LEU A 125 -1.93 6.75 6.23
C LEU A 125 -1.23 7.97 5.67
N GLU A 126 0.10 7.92 5.60
CA GLU A 126 0.93 8.91 4.94
C GLU A 126 1.32 8.45 3.54
N VAL A 127 1.14 9.30 2.56
CA VAL A 127 1.47 9.07 1.15
C VAL A 127 2.18 10.30 0.59
N ASN A 128 2.75 10.19 -0.61
CA ASN A 128 3.33 11.35 -1.28
C ASN A 128 2.30 12.48 -1.43
N ALA A 129 2.77 13.71 -1.36
CA ALA A 129 1.94 14.90 -1.57
C ALA A 129 1.23 14.82 -2.92
N THR A 130 -0.02 15.29 -2.95
CA THR A 130 -0.93 15.29 -4.10
C THR A 130 -1.47 13.92 -4.50
N TRP A 131 -1.01 12.82 -3.89
CA TRP A 131 -1.46 11.47 -4.23
C TRP A 131 -2.99 11.35 -4.14
N ALA A 132 -3.59 11.85 -3.07
CA ALA A 132 -5.04 11.78 -2.88
C ALA A 132 -5.78 12.52 -4.00
N LYS A 133 -5.36 13.74 -4.33
CA LYS A 133 -5.94 14.55 -5.40
C LYS A 133 -5.78 13.88 -6.76
N ASP A 134 -4.57 13.40 -7.07
CA ASP A 134 -4.24 12.79 -8.36
C ASP A 134 -5.00 11.48 -8.60
N HIS A 135 -5.43 10.80 -7.54
CA HIS A 135 -6.21 9.54 -7.60
C HIS A 135 -7.69 9.71 -7.26
N GLY A 136 -8.17 10.95 -7.15
CA GLY A 136 -9.58 11.24 -6.88
C GLY A 136 -10.07 10.76 -5.52
N VAL A 137 -9.16 10.65 -4.54
CA VAL A 137 -9.46 10.20 -3.17
C VAL A 137 -10.02 11.37 -2.37
N VAL A 138 -11.18 11.14 -1.76
CA VAL A 138 -11.92 12.17 -1.00
C VAL A 138 -12.41 11.61 0.33
N VAL A 139 -12.78 12.49 1.25
CA VAL A 139 -13.47 12.14 2.50
C VAL A 139 -14.74 11.37 2.18
N GLY A 140 -14.97 10.27 2.89
CA GLY A 140 -16.07 9.32 2.66
C GLY A 140 -15.68 8.09 1.84
N ASP A 141 -14.53 8.10 1.16
CA ASP A 141 -14.03 6.93 0.45
C ASP A 141 -13.66 5.81 1.43
N LYS A 142 -13.81 4.58 0.97
CA LYS A 142 -13.48 3.36 1.73
C LYS A 142 -12.06 2.93 1.42
N VAL A 143 -11.34 2.56 2.48
CA VAL A 143 -10.01 1.95 2.38
C VAL A 143 -10.12 0.45 2.61
N ILE A 144 -9.54 -0.34 1.72
CA ILE A 144 -9.34 -1.77 1.94
C ILE A 144 -7.92 -1.94 2.46
N LEU A 145 -7.78 -2.49 3.65
CA LEU A 145 -6.48 -2.80 4.26
C LEU A 145 -6.25 -4.32 4.24
N ASP A 146 -5.22 -4.73 3.55
CA ASP A 146 -4.72 -6.10 3.51
C ASP A 146 -3.36 -6.09 4.22
N LEU A 147 -3.38 -6.42 5.51
CA LEU A 147 -2.23 -6.28 6.39
C LEU A 147 -1.64 -7.65 6.72
N GLU A 148 -0.33 -7.76 6.63
CA GLU A 148 0.41 -8.89 7.20
C GLU A 148 0.50 -8.74 8.72
N GLU A 149 0.37 -9.87 9.43
CA GLU A 149 0.50 -9.94 10.88
C GLU A 149 1.97 -9.83 11.33
#